data_a708f229aa0452f6a1db93cf58372312
#
_entry.id   a708f229aa0452f6a1db93cf58372312
#
_cell.length_a   1.000
_cell.length_b   1.000
_cell.length_c   1.000
_cell.angle_alpha   90.00
_cell.angle_beta   90.00
_cell.angle_gamma   90.00
#
_symmetry.space_group_name_H-M   'P 1'
#
loop_
_entity.id
_entity.type
_entity.pdbx_description
1 polymer ?
#
loop_
_entity_poly.entity_id
_entity_poly.type
_entity_poly.pdbx_seq_one_letter_code
_entity_poly.pdbx_strand_id
1 'polypeptide(L)'
;MMLALGVVSVFAEIYSNREFQLAKATGPNPEGGVNESKHHESPVHNALTKIELPSILFFLGILLAVAALESLGLLFVFATILKETISLDLLMVLFGFASAVIDNVPLVAASLGMFTEFAPDDQLWHFLAYCAGTGGSMLIIGSAAGVVAMGMEKITFGWYLK
;
A
#
# COMPACT_ATOMS: atom_id res chain seq x y z
N MET A 1 14.78 7.37 -0.34
CA MET A 1 14.73 8.00 0.99
C MET A 1 13.95 7.13 2.01
N MET A 2 12.74 6.65 1.73
CA MET A 2 11.96 5.80 2.65
C MET A 2 12.62 4.47 3.01
N LEU A 3 13.23 3.78 2.04
CA LEU A 3 13.97 2.54 2.30
C LEU A 3 15.15 2.74 3.26
N ALA A 4 15.87 3.86 3.13
CA ALA A 4 16.98 4.18 4.01
C ALA A 4 16.51 4.43 5.46
N LEU A 5 15.38 5.13 5.65
CA LEU A 5 14.79 5.34 6.97
C LEU A 5 14.31 4.02 7.59
N GLY A 6 13.71 3.13 6.80
CA GLY A 6 13.31 1.80 7.26
C GLY A 6 14.49 0.96 7.72
N VAL A 7 15.58 0.95 6.94
CA VAL A 7 16.81 0.23 7.30
C VAL A 7 17.44 0.82 8.58
N VAL A 8 17.52 2.16 8.69
CA VAL A 8 18.05 2.83 9.88
C VAL A 8 17.21 2.52 11.12
N SER A 9 15.88 2.51 11.02
CA SER A 9 15.02 2.19 12.16
C SER A 9 15.19 0.73 12.63
N VAL A 10 15.31 -0.21 11.69
CA VAL A 10 15.57 -1.62 12.03
C VAL A 10 16.94 -1.79 12.70
N PHE A 11 17.99 -1.12 12.18
CA PHE A 11 19.31 -1.16 12.81
C PHE A 11 19.32 -0.52 14.20
N ALA A 12 18.64 0.62 14.37
CA ALA A 12 18.54 1.30 15.67
C ALA A 12 17.81 0.41 16.68
N GLU A 13 16.78 -0.30 16.26
CA GLU A 13 16.01 -1.21 17.11
C GLU A 13 16.82 -2.45 17.50
N ILE A 14 17.56 -3.04 16.55
CA ILE A 14 18.48 -4.17 16.84
C ILE A 14 19.55 -3.74 17.84
N TYR A 15 20.10 -2.54 17.69
CA TYR A 15 21.14 -2.01 18.58
C TYR A 15 20.61 -1.75 19.99
N SER A 16 19.47 -1.08 20.11
CA SER A 16 18.79 -0.81 21.37
C SER A 16 18.40 -2.08 22.11
N ASN A 17 17.91 -3.10 21.41
CA ASN A 17 17.54 -4.37 22.00
C ASN A 17 18.76 -5.15 22.51
N ARG A 18 19.91 -5.01 21.87
CA ARG A 18 21.16 -5.62 22.28
C ARG A 18 21.71 -5.01 23.58
N GLU A 19 21.64 -3.70 23.75
CA GLU A 19 22.01 -3.03 24.99
C GLU A 19 21.08 -3.41 26.14
N PHE A 20 19.78 -3.50 25.89
CA PHE A 20 18.80 -3.92 26.90
C PHE A 20 19.03 -5.36 27.35
N GLN A 21 19.38 -6.27 26.47
CA GLN A 21 19.73 -7.66 26.80
C GLN A 21 21.04 -7.74 27.59
N LEU A 22 22.05 -6.94 27.24
CA LEU A 22 23.31 -6.87 27.98
C LEU A 22 23.13 -6.32 29.39
N ALA A 23 22.34 -5.25 29.55
CA ALA A 23 22.03 -4.68 30.86
C ALA A 23 21.26 -5.65 31.77
N LYS A 24 20.39 -6.51 31.18
CA LYS A 24 19.66 -7.55 31.90
C LYS A 24 20.56 -8.73 32.32
N ALA A 25 21.57 -9.03 31.51
CA ALA A 25 22.52 -10.10 31.81
C ALA A 25 23.55 -9.72 32.91
N THR A 26 23.74 -8.41 33.13
CA THR A 26 24.76 -7.89 34.09
C THR A 26 24.13 -7.44 35.42
N GLY A 27 22.80 -7.47 35.56
CA GLY A 27 22.09 -7.11 36.79
C GLY A 27 22.19 -8.20 37.87
N PRO A 28 22.21 -7.84 39.20
CA PRO A 28 22.27 -8.81 40.28
C PRO A 28 21.01 -9.68 40.27
N ASN A 29 21.23 -11.00 40.29
CA ASN A 29 20.23 -12.03 40.29
C ASN A 29 19.47 -12.05 41.61
N PRO A 30 18.17 -11.74 41.73
CA PRO A 30 17.38 -12.09 42.91
C PRO A 30 16.82 -13.50 42.71
N GLU A 31 17.07 -14.32 43.70
CA GLU A 31 16.82 -15.72 43.88
C GLU A 31 15.46 -16.26 43.39
N GLY A 32 15.49 -17.44 42.80
CA GLY A 32 14.55 -18.54 43.01
C GLY A 32 13.12 -18.35 42.49
N GLY A 33 12.93 -18.51 41.20
CA GLY A 33 11.63 -18.77 40.62
C GLY A 33 11.78 -19.52 39.31
N VAL A 34 11.16 -20.69 39.22
CA VAL A 34 11.06 -21.47 37.98
C VAL A 34 10.42 -20.56 36.91
N ASN A 35 11.25 -19.94 36.10
CA ASN A 35 10.77 -19.11 35.00
C ASN A 35 10.57 -20.03 33.80
N GLU A 36 9.29 -20.29 33.49
CA GLU A 36 8.87 -20.53 32.13
C GLU A 36 9.58 -19.55 31.23
N SER A 37 10.37 -20.06 30.31
CA SER A 37 11.03 -19.28 29.27
C SER A 37 9.97 -18.62 28.40
N LYS A 38 9.48 -17.46 28.85
CA LYS A 38 8.80 -16.52 27.93
C LYS A 38 9.86 -16.15 26.91
N HIS A 39 9.82 -16.79 25.75
CA HIS A 39 10.49 -16.31 24.56
C HIS A 39 10.13 -14.85 24.42
N HIS A 40 11.04 -13.94 24.78
CA HIS A 40 10.95 -12.54 24.43
C HIS A 40 11.15 -12.50 22.91
N GLU A 41 10.03 -12.65 22.17
CA GLU A 41 10.03 -12.41 20.75
C GLU A 41 10.58 -11.01 20.51
N SER A 42 11.58 -10.92 19.62
CA SER A 42 12.15 -9.61 19.30
C SER A 42 11.04 -8.69 18.78
N PRO A 43 11.10 -7.38 19.06
CA PRO A 43 10.11 -6.43 18.52
C PRO A 43 9.95 -6.52 17.01
N VAL A 44 11.05 -6.85 16.30
CA VAL A 44 11.05 -7.11 14.85
C VAL A 44 10.22 -8.35 14.50
N HIS A 45 10.33 -9.43 15.26
CA HIS A 45 9.52 -10.64 15.04
C HIS A 45 8.04 -10.35 15.25
N ASN A 46 7.69 -9.63 16.32
CA ASN A 46 6.31 -9.18 16.58
C ASN A 46 5.78 -8.23 15.51
N ALA A 47 6.62 -7.38 14.93
CA ALA A 47 6.23 -6.53 13.82
C ALA A 47 6.00 -7.36 12.54
N LEU A 48 6.87 -8.32 12.25
CA LEU A 48 6.74 -9.21 11.09
C LEU A 48 5.51 -10.12 11.17
N THR A 49 5.14 -10.60 12.35
CA THR A 49 3.93 -11.42 12.53
C THR A 49 2.63 -10.62 12.37
N LYS A 50 2.70 -9.29 12.49
CA LYS A 50 1.56 -8.39 12.26
C LYS A 50 1.41 -7.99 10.78
N ILE A 51 2.36 -8.35 9.92
CA ILE A 51 2.24 -8.12 8.49
C ILE A 51 1.15 -9.04 7.94
N GLU A 52 0.13 -8.43 7.36
CA GLU A 52 -0.95 -9.15 6.70
C GLU A 52 -0.48 -9.71 5.35
N LEU A 53 0.11 -10.91 5.38
CA LEU A 53 0.55 -11.61 4.17
C LEU A 53 -0.54 -11.69 3.07
N PRO A 54 -1.82 -11.93 3.40
CA PRO A 54 -2.89 -11.91 2.40
C PRO A 54 -2.99 -10.61 1.62
N SER A 55 -2.88 -9.46 2.29
CA SER A 55 -2.90 -8.14 1.63
C SER A 55 -1.73 -7.95 0.68
N ILE A 56 -0.52 -8.36 1.09
CA ILE A 56 0.67 -8.30 0.23
C ILE A 56 0.50 -9.16 -1.01
N LEU A 57 0.04 -10.41 -0.85
CA LEU A 57 -0.20 -11.32 -1.97
C LEU A 57 -1.30 -10.81 -2.90
N PHE A 58 -2.34 -10.20 -2.35
CA PHE A 58 -3.40 -9.57 -3.11
C PHE A 58 -2.85 -8.44 -4.02
N PHE A 59 -2.09 -7.49 -3.46
CA PHE A 59 -1.48 -6.42 -4.25
C PHE A 59 -0.48 -6.96 -5.26
N LEU A 60 0.34 -7.92 -4.89
CA LEU A 60 1.26 -8.57 -5.81
C LEU A 60 0.50 -9.22 -6.97
N GLY A 61 -0.59 -9.92 -6.70
CA GLY A 61 -1.43 -10.53 -7.72
C GLY A 61 -2.01 -9.51 -8.71
N ILE A 62 -2.49 -8.37 -8.20
CA ILE A 62 -3.00 -7.29 -9.05
C ILE A 62 -1.89 -6.70 -9.92
N LEU A 63 -0.72 -6.40 -9.35
CA LEU A 63 0.40 -5.83 -10.12
C LEU A 63 0.90 -6.81 -11.18
N LEU A 64 0.95 -8.11 -10.89
CA LEU A 64 1.29 -9.14 -11.88
C LEU A 64 0.26 -9.24 -13.00
N ALA A 65 -1.03 -9.13 -12.68
CA ALA A 65 -2.09 -9.10 -13.68
C ALA A 65 -1.97 -7.88 -14.60
N VAL A 66 -1.73 -6.69 -14.05
CA VAL A 66 -1.48 -5.47 -14.84
C VAL A 66 -0.25 -5.62 -15.73
N ALA A 67 0.87 -6.13 -15.20
CA ALA A 67 2.08 -6.38 -15.96
C ALA A 67 1.86 -7.40 -17.09
N ALA A 68 1.04 -8.42 -16.88
CA ALA A 68 0.66 -9.37 -17.92
C ALA A 68 -0.16 -8.71 -19.04
N LEU A 69 -1.14 -7.86 -18.70
CA LEU A 69 -1.93 -7.10 -19.67
C LEU A 69 -1.06 -6.12 -20.48
N GLU A 70 -0.10 -5.48 -19.82
CA GLU A 70 0.88 -4.61 -20.46
C GLU A 70 1.76 -5.38 -21.45
N SER A 71 2.31 -6.52 -21.03
CA SER A 71 3.17 -7.37 -21.88
C SER A 71 2.46 -7.92 -23.12
N LEU A 72 1.14 -8.10 -23.04
CA LEU A 72 0.28 -8.48 -24.16
C LEU A 72 -0.09 -7.30 -25.06
N GLY A 73 0.28 -6.08 -24.71
CA GLY A 73 -0.08 -4.86 -25.42
C GLY A 73 -1.56 -4.46 -25.29
N LEU A 74 -2.34 -5.16 -24.49
CA LEU A 74 -3.78 -4.92 -24.33
C LEU A 74 -4.06 -3.55 -23.74
N LEU A 75 -3.25 -3.10 -22.79
CA LEU A 75 -3.40 -1.77 -22.18
C LEU A 75 -3.18 -0.66 -23.20
N PHE A 76 -2.19 -0.81 -24.09
CA PHE A 76 -1.92 0.16 -25.16
C PHE A 76 -3.08 0.23 -26.16
N VAL A 77 -3.59 -0.91 -26.61
CA VAL A 77 -4.75 -0.96 -27.51
C VAL A 77 -5.97 -0.30 -26.88
N PHE A 78 -6.23 -0.60 -25.62
CA PHE A 78 -7.34 -0.01 -24.88
C PHE A 78 -7.19 1.51 -24.73
N ALA A 79 -5.97 2.00 -24.41
CA ALA A 79 -5.68 3.42 -24.33
C ALA A 79 -5.90 4.14 -25.66
N THR A 80 -5.49 3.52 -26.78
CA THR A 80 -5.68 4.09 -28.11
C THR A 80 -7.17 4.27 -28.43
N ILE A 81 -7.97 3.23 -28.20
CA ILE A 81 -9.43 3.30 -28.41
C ILE A 81 -10.08 4.39 -27.56
N LEU A 82 -9.68 4.49 -26.30
CA LEU A 82 -10.22 5.50 -25.38
C LEU A 82 -9.86 6.92 -25.82
N LYS A 83 -8.62 7.17 -26.27
CA LYS A 83 -8.16 8.48 -26.73
C LYS A 83 -8.88 8.93 -28.02
N GLU A 84 -9.22 7.99 -28.90
CA GLU A 84 -9.97 8.31 -30.11
C GLU A 84 -11.45 8.65 -29.82
N THR A 85 -11.96 8.15 -28.70
CA THR A 85 -13.40 8.29 -28.34
C THR A 85 -13.67 9.46 -27.44
N ILE A 86 -12.77 9.77 -26.51
CA ILE A 86 -12.94 10.80 -25.46
C ILE A 86 -11.69 11.65 -25.28
N SER A 87 -11.88 12.89 -24.85
CA SER A 87 -10.75 13.77 -24.53
C SER A 87 -9.95 13.22 -23.33
N LEU A 88 -8.64 13.49 -23.33
CA LEU A 88 -7.72 12.98 -22.32
C LEU A 88 -8.12 13.45 -20.91
N ASP A 89 -8.54 14.70 -20.77
CA ASP A 89 -8.98 15.26 -19.48
C ASP A 89 -10.21 14.53 -18.93
N LEU A 90 -11.20 14.28 -19.80
CA LEU A 90 -12.39 13.53 -19.42
C LEU A 90 -12.04 12.09 -19.04
N LEU A 91 -11.08 11.49 -19.74
CA LEU A 91 -10.59 10.15 -19.43
C LEU A 91 -9.96 10.10 -18.03
N MET A 92 -9.15 11.10 -17.66
CA MET A 92 -8.58 11.19 -16.31
C MET A 92 -9.65 11.34 -15.23
N VAL A 93 -10.68 12.13 -15.49
CA VAL A 93 -11.83 12.26 -14.57
C VAL A 93 -12.59 10.94 -14.45
N LEU A 94 -12.80 10.22 -15.55
CA LEU A 94 -13.42 8.89 -15.52
C LEU A 94 -12.60 7.88 -14.75
N PHE A 95 -11.27 7.94 -14.84
CA PHE A 95 -10.38 7.13 -14.01
C PHE A 95 -10.50 7.49 -12.52
N GLY A 96 -10.69 8.76 -12.20
CA GLY A 96 -11.03 9.19 -10.85
C GLY A 96 -12.32 8.54 -10.33
N PHE A 97 -13.38 8.54 -11.12
CA PHE A 97 -14.62 7.84 -10.76
C PHE A 97 -14.43 6.33 -10.65
N ALA A 98 -13.66 5.71 -11.54
CA ALA A 98 -13.34 4.29 -11.47
C ALA A 98 -12.56 3.95 -10.19
N SER A 99 -11.69 4.86 -9.74
CA SER A 99 -10.93 4.72 -8.47
C SER A 99 -11.83 4.69 -7.23
N ALA A 100 -13.05 5.17 -7.31
CA ALA A 100 -14.01 5.04 -6.21
C ALA A 100 -14.40 3.58 -5.91
N VAL A 101 -14.29 2.71 -6.92
CA VAL A 101 -14.67 1.28 -6.82
C VAL A 101 -13.44 0.39 -6.91
N ILE A 102 -12.50 0.74 -7.80
CA ILE A 102 -11.23 0.01 -8.00
C ILE A 102 -10.18 0.72 -7.17
N ASP A 103 -9.38 -0.04 -6.42
CA ASP A 103 -8.27 0.55 -5.67
C ASP A 103 -7.40 1.42 -6.58
N ASN A 104 -7.00 2.59 -6.08
CA ASN A 104 -6.21 3.58 -6.81
C ASN A 104 -4.84 3.04 -7.28
N VAL A 105 -4.22 2.12 -6.52
CA VAL A 105 -2.90 1.57 -6.86
C VAL A 105 -2.91 0.79 -8.17
N PRO A 106 -3.78 -0.22 -8.36
CA PRO A 106 -3.86 -0.94 -9.63
C PRO A 106 -4.32 -0.05 -10.80
N LEU A 107 -5.19 0.93 -10.54
CA LEU A 107 -5.64 1.87 -11.57
C LEU A 107 -4.49 2.74 -12.10
N VAL A 108 -3.70 3.31 -11.19
CA VAL A 108 -2.52 4.12 -11.56
C VAL A 108 -1.47 3.25 -12.26
N ALA A 109 -1.22 2.03 -11.76
CA ALA A 109 -0.29 1.10 -12.40
C ALA A 109 -0.71 0.75 -13.84
N ALA A 110 -2.00 0.49 -14.07
CA ALA A 110 -2.54 0.26 -15.40
C ALA A 110 -2.38 1.50 -16.31
N SER A 111 -2.63 2.70 -15.76
CA SER A 111 -2.48 3.95 -16.50
C SER A 111 -1.04 4.20 -16.93
N LEU A 112 -0.04 3.86 -16.11
CA LEU A 112 1.38 3.93 -16.50
C LEU A 112 1.69 3.03 -17.71
N GLY A 113 1.11 1.84 -17.78
CA GLY A 113 1.25 0.94 -18.93
C GLY A 113 0.44 1.38 -20.16
N MET A 114 -0.63 2.18 -19.97
CA MET A 114 -1.48 2.70 -21.05
C MET A 114 -0.89 3.92 -21.75
N PHE A 115 -0.22 4.80 -21.04
CA PHE A 115 0.22 6.13 -21.50
C PHE A 115 1.74 6.27 -21.51
N THR A 116 2.42 5.28 -22.08
CA THR A 116 3.89 5.20 -22.12
C THR A 116 4.57 6.29 -22.93
N GLU A 117 3.83 7.00 -23.80
CA GLU A 117 4.35 8.09 -24.63
C GLU A 117 4.53 9.42 -23.88
N PHE A 118 3.93 9.59 -22.69
CA PHE A 118 4.05 10.81 -21.91
C PHE A 118 5.30 10.83 -21.05
N ALA A 119 5.95 11.99 -20.96
CA ALA A 119 7.12 12.16 -20.10
C ALA A 119 6.78 11.93 -18.62
N PRO A 120 7.72 11.45 -17.78
CA PRO A 120 7.45 11.19 -16.36
C PRO A 120 6.98 12.39 -15.55
N ASP A 121 7.26 13.60 -16.03
CA ASP A 121 6.89 14.88 -15.38
C ASP A 121 5.77 15.61 -16.14
N ASP A 122 4.97 14.87 -16.91
CA ASP A 122 3.85 15.41 -17.65
C ASP A 122 2.68 15.77 -16.72
N GLN A 123 1.97 16.86 -17.05
CA GLN A 123 0.80 17.32 -16.31
C GLN A 123 -0.29 16.24 -16.21
N LEU A 124 -0.36 15.34 -17.16
CA LEU A 124 -1.26 14.18 -17.14
C LEU A 124 -1.11 13.37 -15.86
N TRP A 125 0.12 13.10 -15.41
CA TRP A 125 0.37 12.31 -14.20
C TRP A 125 -0.06 13.01 -12.93
N HIS A 126 0.14 14.32 -12.86
CA HIS A 126 -0.35 15.12 -11.73
C HIS A 126 -1.88 15.12 -11.67
N PHE A 127 -2.53 15.27 -12.82
CA PHE A 127 -3.99 15.26 -12.90
C PHE A 127 -4.57 13.88 -12.62
N LEU A 128 -3.96 12.81 -13.16
CA LEU A 128 -4.34 11.42 -12.85
C LEU A 128 -4.22 11.13 -11.34
N ALA A 129 -3.10 11.51 -10.72
CA ALA A 129 -2.86 11.29 -9.30
C ALA A 129 -3.92 12.02 -8.44
N TYR A 130 -4.26 13.25 -8.82
CA TYR A 130 -5.31 14.00 -8.14
C TYR A 130 -6.69 13.33 -8.30
N CYS A 131 -7.06 12.95 -9.52
CA CYS A 131 -8.34 12.30 -9.80
C CYS A 131 -8.44 10.93 -9.12
N ALA A 132 -7.39 10.10 -9.21
CA ALA A 132 -7.38 8.77 -8.59
C ALA A 132 -7.39 8.86 -7.06
N GLY A 133 -6.63 9.79 -6.47
CA GLY A 133 -6.59 10.00 -5.02
C GLY A 133 -7.91 10.50 -4.46
N THR A 134 -8.53 11.49 -5.10
CA THR A 134 -9.85 11.99 -4.69
C THR A 134 -10.95 10.97 -4.96
N GLY A 135 -10.90 10.27 -6.10
CA GLY A 135 -11.85 9.22 -6.45
C GLY A 135 -11.85 8.07 -5.44
N GLY A 136 -10.66 7.59 -5.05
CA GLY A 136 -10.52 6.53 -4.04
C GLY A 136 -11.08 6.88 -2.66
N SER A 137 -11.27 8.17 -2.36
CA SER A 137 -11.92 8.63 -1.14
C SER A 137 -13.43 8.88 -1.28
N MET A 138 -14.01 8.85 -2.49
CA MET A 138 -15.44 9.04 -2.70
C MET A 138 -16.27 7.89 -2.12
N LEU A 139 -15.78 6.67 -2.31
CA LEU A 139 -16.34 5.49 -1.66
C LEU A 139 -15.25 4.87 -0.79
N ILE A 140 -15.61 4.50 0.45
CA ILE A 140 -14.63 3.95 1.40
C ILE A 140 -13.99 2.64 0.90
N ILE A 141 -14.66 1.94 -0.02
CA ILE A 141 -14.17 0.71 -0.66
C ILE A 141 -13.11 0.94 -1.75
N GLY A 142 -13.01 2.17 -2.27
CA GLY A 142 -12.02 2.54 -3.29
C GLY A 142 -10.59 2.71 -2.75
N SER A 143 -10.38 2.44 -1.46
CA SER A 143 -9.07 2.52 -0.82
C SER A 143 -8.91 1.44 0.24
N ALA A 144 -7.83 0.66 0.16
CA ALA A 144 -7.50 -0.35 1.18
C ALA A 144 -7.41 0.27 2.58
N ALA A 145 -6.82 1.47 2.69
CA ALA A 145 -6.75 2.20 3.97
C ALA A 145 -8.14 2.58 4.49
N GLY A 146 -9.06 2.98 3.60
CA GLY A 146 -10.45 3.29 3.95
C GLY A 146 -11.19 2.08 4.51
N VAL A 147 -11.02 0.91 3.89
CA VAL A 147 -11.64 -0.35 4.34
C VAL A 147 -11.11 -0.76 5.72
N VAL A 148 -9.79 -0.64 5.95
CA VAL A 148 -9.18 -0.92 7.26
C VAL A 148 -9.70 0.05 8.32
N ALA A 149 -9.73 1.35 8.03
CA ALA A 149 -10.27 2.36 8.95
C ALA A 149 -11.74 2.10 9.29
N MET A 150 -12.56 1.72 8.30
CA MET A 150 -13.96 1.34 8.50
C MET A 150 -14.10 0.15 9.46
N GLY A 151 -13.23 -0.86 9.30
CA GLY A 151 -13.21 -2.04 10.18
C GLY A 151 -12.81 -1.70 11.62
N MET A 152 -11.78 -0.86 11.79
CA MET A 152 -11.29 -0.43 13.11
C MET A 152 -12.31 0.41 13.86
N GLU A 153 -12.91 1.38 13.18
CA GLU A 153 -13.90 2.32 13.76
C GLU A 153 -15.33 1.76 13.77
N LYS A 154 -15.54 0.54 13.28
CA LYS A 154 -16.86 -0.13 13.16
C LYS A 154 -17.89 0.73 12.43
N ILE A 155 -17.44 1.50 11.46
CA ILE A 155 -18.29 2.33 10.62
C ILE A 155 -18.94 1.45 9.55
N THR A 156 -20.24 1.63 9.29
CA THR A 156 -20.91 0.91 8.20
C THR A 156 -20.79 1.68 6.89
N PHE A 157 -20.73 0.96 5.77
CA PHE A 157 -20.70 1.55 4.44
C PHE A 157 -21.84 2.56 4.21
N GLY A 158 -23.05 2.22 4.67
CA GLY A 158 -24.21 3.11 4.56
C GLY A 158 -24.09 4.41 5.37
N TRP A 159 -23.33 4.41 6.46
CA TRP A 159 -23.04 5.61 7.24
C TRP A 159 -22.07 6.53 6.47
N TYR A 160 -21.07 5.97 5.82
CA TYR A 160 -20.08 6.73 5.06
C TYR A 160 -20.71 7.42 3.83
N LEU A 161 -21.70 6.80 3.20
CA LEU A 161 -22.41 7.31 2.03
C LEU A 161 -23.41 8.45 2.36
N LYS A 162 -23.64 8.77 3.61
CA LYS A 162 -24.64 9.73 4.09
C LYS A 162 -24.04 11.08 4.44
#